data_d327ece38afff7e72f70f49471602ce3
#
_entry.id   d327ece38afff7e72f70f49471602ce3
#
_cell.length_a   1.000
_cell.length_b   1.000
_cell.length_c   1.000
_cell.angle_alpha   90.00
_cell.angle_beta   90.00
_cell.angle_gamma   90.00
#
_symmetry.space_group_name_H-M   'P 1'
#
loop_
_entity.id
_entity.type
_entity.pdbx_description
1 polymer ?
#
loop_
_entity_poly.entity_id
_entity_poly.type
_entity_poly.pdbx_seq_one_letter_code
_entity_poly.pdbx_strand_id
1 'polypeptide(L)'
;MPNVRVRSITLSPLLPLVKDYYVQRAQVPGTLLITEGTLVAPKASGIPALPEIWTEEQISAWTEIVDGVHAQGSYIYMQIAAFGRQASPDYLKSRDSTFPHVGPSALPHAPGAPIPREMTKEEINEHIEFFGIGAANAVHKAGFDGVEIHGANGFLVDQFLQSTSNVRDDEYGGSVQERVKFPLEVIERVVKEVGADRVGIRLSPWNRSAGMGMEDPIPTFSYLTTRVKELYPDFAFIHVVKARVDGFTDLLPEDIKEFETNDFIRNIWAPKPLISAGGYTRESGMETADEKGDLIAYGRWFISNPDLVTRLEKNIPFSKYDRSTFYIPGDASGVGYTDYAFAQ
;
A
#
# COMPACT_ATOMS: atom_id res chain seq x y z
N MET A 1 -7.78 -1.06 3.86
CA MET A 1 -6.91 -1.77 2.93
C MET A 1 -7.75 -2.41 1.86
N PRO A 2 -7.58 -2.07 0.62
CA PRO A 2 -8.16 -2.91 -0.41
C PRO A 2 -7.20 -4.08 -0.59
N ASN A 3 -7.76 -5.23 -0.61
CA ASN A 3 -7.25 -6.35 -1.34
C ASN A 3 -6.23 -7.18 -0.63
N VAL A 4 -6.60 -8.05 0.12
CA VAL A 4 -6.03 -9.38 0.22
C VAL A 4 -6.46 -9.94 1.55
N ARG A 5 -6.93 -11.12 1.54
CA ARG A 5 -7.02 -11.92 2.76
C ARG A 5 -5.69 -11.81 3.47
N VAL A 6 -5.71 -11.09 4.57
CA VAL A 6 -4.57 -10.96 5.45
C VAL A 6 -4.30 -12.34 6.04
N ARG A 7 -3.43 -13.07 5.36
CA ARG A 7 -2.90 -14.33 5.85
C ARG A 7 -1.47 -14.08 6.23
N SER A 8 -1.20 -14.13 7.52
CA SER A 8 0.18 -14.09 8.00
C SER A 8 1.03 -15.11 7.25
N ILE A 9 2.05 -14.65 6.55
CA ILE A 9 3.17 -15.51 6.12
C ILE A 9 4.04 -15.80 7.36
N THR A 10 3.42 -15.95 8.51
CA THR A 10 4.06 -16.53 9.67
C THR A 10 3.94 -18.04 9.56
N LEU A 11 5.00 -18.61 8.97
CA LEU A 11 5.38 -20.01 9.09
C LEU A 11 4.35 -21.08 8.66
N SER A 12 4.58 -21.57 7.51
CA SER A 12 4.47 -22.94 7.06
C SER A 12 3.14 -23.45 6.46
N PRO A 13 1.95 -23.45 7.04
CA PRO A 13 0.85 -24.14 6.33
C PRO A 13 0.17 -23.26 5.26
N LEU A 14 0.38 -21.95 5.27
CA LEU A 14 -0.28 -21.02 4.32
C LEU A 14 0.58 -20.66 3.11
N LEU A 15 1.90 -20.89 3.16
CA LEU A 15 2.82 -20.53 2.09
C LEU A 15 2.43 -21.10 0.72
N PRO A 16 2.06 -22.38 0.56
CA PRO A 16 1.64 -22.91 -0.75
C PRO A 16 0.45 -22.13 -1.32
N LEU A 17 -0.54 -21.82 -0.48
CA LEU A 17 -1.75 -21.12 -0.88
C LEU A 17 -1.48 -19.67 -1.31
N VAL A 18 -0.58 -18.96 -0.60
CA VAL A 18 -0.18 -17.60 -0.95
C VAL A 18 0.64 -17.60 -2.25
N LYS A 19 1.56 -18.54 -2.41
CA LYS A 19 2.32 -18.73 -3.65
C LYS A 19 1.38 -18.99 -4.83
N ASP A 20 0.44 -19.92 -4.69
CA ASP A 20 -0.55 -20.23 -5.71
C ASP A 20 -1.36 -18.99 -6.11
N TYR A 21 -1.74 -18.15 -5.12
CA TYR A 21 -2.47 -16.91 -5.38
C TYR A 21 -1.71 -15.96 -6.30
N TYR A 22 -0.42 -15.72 -6.03
CA TYR A 22 0.40 -14.83 -6.85
C TYR A 22 0.73 -15.44 -8.22
N VAL A 23 1.08 -16.73 -8.26
CA VAL A 23 1.39 -17.44 -9.51
C VAL A 23 0.18 -17.49 -10.46
N GLN A 24 -1.04 -17.72 -9.93
CA GLN A 24 -2.26 -17.65 -10.74
C GLN A 24 -2.44 -16.30 -11.44
N ARG A 25 -2.03 -15.21 -10.82
CA ARG A 25 -2.20 -13.83 -11.33
C ARG A 25 -1.02 -13.35 -12.17
N ALA A 26 0.06 -14.09 -12.15
CA ALA A 26 1.28 -13.80 -12.92
C ALA A 26 1.31 -14.42 -14.32
N GLN A 27 0.30 -15.19 -14.71
CA GLN A 27 0.32 -16.06 -15.92
C GLN A 27 0.48 -15.32 -17.26
N VAL A 28 0.12 -14.04 -17.31
CA VAL A 28 0.38 -13.22 -18.50
C VAL A 28 1.73 -12.54 -18.32
N PRO A 29 2.76 -12.90 -19.09
CA PRO A 29 4.09 -12.32 -18.96
C PRO A 29 4.07 -10.79 -19.04
N GLY A 30 4.90 -10.12 -18.24
CA GLY A 30 4.94 -8.66 -18.16
C GLY A 30 3.92 -8.05 -17.19
N THR A 31 3.09 -8.86 -16.51
CA THR A 31 2.18 -8.36 -15.48
C THR A 31 2.96 -7.85 -14.26
N LEU A 32 2.66 -6.64 -13.80
CA LEU A 32 3.16 -6.11 -12.54
C LEU A 32 2.18 -6.43 -11.41
N LEU A 33 2.64 -7.19 -10.42
CA LEU A 33 1.91 -7.45 -9.17
C LEU A 33 2.46 -6.55 -8.06
N ILE A 34 1.56 -6.03 -7.21
CA ILE A 34 1.93 -5.31 -5.98
C ILE A 34 1.29 -6.08 -4.81
N THR A 35 2.07 -6.40 -3.80
CA THR A 35 1.59 -7.20 -2.67
C THR A 35 0.58 -6.42 -1.82
N GLU A 36 -0.10 -7.14 -0.93
CA GLU A 36 -0.71 -6.53 0.25
C GLU A 36 0.32 -5.79 1.10
N GLY A 37 -0.17 -4.84 1.92
CA GLY A 37 0.69 -4.10 2.86
C GLY A 37 1.45 -5.06 3.78
N THR A 38 2.76 -5.13 3.59
CA THR A 38 3.70 -6.00 4.31
C THR A 38 4.45 -5.18 5.36
N LEU A 39 4.46 -5.65 6.60
CA LEU A 39 5.01 -4.89 7.71
C LEU A 39 6.53 -4.98 7.77
N VAL A 40 7.17 -3.83 8.05
CA VAL A 40 8.63 -3.67 8.00
C VAL A 40 9.34 -4.00 9.31
N ALA A 41 8.63 -4.03 10.44
CA ALA A 41 9.21 -4.33 11.75
C ALA A 41 8.14 -4.76 12.77
N PRO A 42 8.51 -5.49 13.85
CA PRO A 42 7.57 -5.86 14.91
C PRO A 42 6.90 -4.66 15.59
N LYS A 43 7.64 -3.58 15.86
CA LYS A 43 7.11 -2.33 16.43
C LYS A 43 6.20 -1.55 15.46
N ALA A 44 6.39 -1.72 14.15
CA ALA A 44 5.60 -1.10 13.11
C ALA A 44 4.32 -1.88 12.77
N SER A 45 4.11 -3.05 13.42
CA SER A 45 2.92 -3.89 13.24
C SER A 45 1.69 -3.31 13.94
N GLY A 46 0.53 -3.91 13.76
CA GLY A 46 -0.70 -3.33 14.32
C GLY A 46 -1.80 -4.32 14.61
N ILE A 47 -1.91 -5.38 13.83
CA ILE A 47 -2.93 -6.44 13.98
C ILE A 47 -2.32 -7.79 13.63
N PRO A 48 -2.88 -8.90 14.12
CA PRO A 48 -2.39 -10.25 13.79
C PRO A 48 -2.63 -10.59 12.31
N ALA A 49 -1.90 -11.60 11.87
CA ALA A 49 -2.08 -12.23 10.57
C ALA A 49 -1.83 -11.34 9.33
N LEU A 50 -0.96 -10.33 9.47
CA LEU A 50 -0.42 -9.57 8.33
C LEU A 50 0.93 -10.14 7.88
N PRO A 51 1.28 -10.00 6.61
CA PRO A 51 2.60 -10.37 6.13
C PRO A 51 3.69 -9.45 6.69
N GLU A 52 4.88 -9.99 6.83
CA GLU A 52 6.03 -9.39 7.51
C GLU A 52 7.31 -9.69 6.73
N ILE A 53 8.38 -8.87 6.88
CA ILE A 53 9.63 -8.98 6.10
C ILE A 53 10.91 -8.72 6.91
N TRP A 54 11.05 -9.24 8.12
CA TRP A 54 12.24 -9.00 8.95
C TRP A 54 12.97 -10.26 9.45
N THR A 55 12.35 -11.45 9.44
CA THR A 55 13.06 -12.70 9.77
C THR A 55 13.51 -13.45 8.52
N GLU A 56 14.53 -14.28 8.67
CA GLU A 56 15.04 -15.09 7.54
C GLU A 56 13.96 -16.08 7.04
N GLU A 57 13.08 -16.57 7.92
CA GLU A 57 11.98 -17.46 7.53
C GLU A 57 10.94 -16.71 6.68
N GLN A 58 10.62 -15.46 7.04
CA GLN A 58 9.70 -14.61 6.27
C GLN A 58 10.31 -14.28 4.90
N ILE A 59 11.59 -13.93 4.88
CA ILE A 59 12.33 -13.64 3.65
C ILE A 59 12.35 -14.87 2.74
N SER A 60 12.67 -16.04 3.25
CA SER A 60 12.67 -17.31 2.50
C SER A 60 11.28 -17.62 1.91
N ALA A 61 10.21 -17.42 2.69
CA ALA A 61 8.85 -17.63 2.22
C ALA A 61 8.49 -16.67 1.07
N TRP A 62 8.89 -15.40 1.16
CA TRP A 62 8.70 -14.45 0.07
C TRP A 62 9.53 -14.79 -1.16
N THR A 63 10.77 -15.29 -1.01
CA THR A 63 11.60 -15.74 -2.13
C THR A 63 10.89 -16.81 -2.97
N GLU A 64 10.23 -17.78 -2.33
CA GLU A 64 9.48 -18.81 -3.06
C GLU A 64 8.31 -18.24 -3.87
N ILE A 65 7.67 -17.17 -3.36
CA ILE A 65 6.57 -16.49 -4.06
C ILE A 65 7.12 -15.70 -5.26
N VAL A 66 8.19 -14.94 -5.04
CA VAL A 66 8.86 -14.15 -6.08
C VAL A 66 9.35 -15.04 -7.22
N ASP A 67 10.05 -16.14 -6.90
CA ASP A 67 10.50 -17.12 -7.89
C ASP A 67 9.33 -17.68 -8.70
N GLY A 68 8.20 -17.95 -8.05
CA GLY A 68 7.00 -18.42 -8.72
C GLY A 68 6.40 -17.41 -9.69
N VAL A 69 6.43 -16.11 -9.36
CA VAL A 69 5.98 -15.01 -10.23
C VAL A 69 6.95 -14.81 -11.40
N HIS A 70 8.25 -14.77 -11.12
CA HIS A 70 9.30 -14.62 -12.13
C HIS A 70 9.30 -15.79 -13.13
N ALA A 71 9.01 -17.01 -12.66
CA ALA A 71 8.87 -18.17 -13.55
C ALA A 71 7.73 -18.03 -14.58
N GLN A 72 6.75 -17.14 -14.34
CA GLN A 72 5.71 -16.78 -15.30
C GLN A 72 6.13 -15.61 -16.23
N GLY A 73 7.32 -15.03 -16.08
CA GLY A 73 7.78 -13.86 -16.82
C GLY A 73 7.14 -12.54 -16.38
N SER A 74 6.61 -12.49 -15.17
CA SER A 74 5.94 -11.31 -14.56
C SER A 74 6.79 -10.70 -13.46
N TYR A 75 6.39 -9.52 -12.97
CA TYR A 75 7.11 -8.71 -11.99
C TYR A 75 6.31 -8.58 -10.70
N ILE A 76 6.99 -8.40 -9.57
CA ILE A 76 6.35 -8.22 -8.28
C ILE A 76 7.05 -7.17 -7.42
N TYR A 77 6.27 -6.20 -6.93
CA TYR A 77 6.70 -5.18 -5.96
C TYR A 77 6.10 -5.47 -4.59
N MET A 78 6.90 -5.33 -3.52
CA MET A 78 6.38 -5.44 -2.16
C MET A 78 5.84 -4.09 -1.69
N GLN A 79 4.57 -4.02 -1.28
CA GLN A 79 4.06 -2.84 -0.59
C GLN A 79 4.50 -2.88 0.87
N ILE A 80 5.44 -2.00 1.27
CA ILE A 80 5.98 -1.90 2.63
C ILE A 80 5.20 -0.91 3.48
N ALA A 81 4.86 -1.29 4.73
CA ALA A 81 3.92 -0.57 5.56
C ALA A 81 4.29 -0.52 7.05
N ALA A 82 3.77 0.50 7.74
CA ALA A 82 3.75 0.63 9.19
C ALA A 82 2.39 1.18 9.64
N PHE A 83 1.84 0.67 10.76
CA PHE A 83 0.47 0.99 11.19
C PHE A 83 0.34 2.36 11.86
N GLY A 84 1.31 2.76 12.69
CA GLY A 84 1.18 3.96 13.50
C GLY A 84 -0.05 3.90 14.42
N ARG A 85 -0.86 4.97 14.47
CA ARG A 85 -2.02 5.11 15.36
C ARG A 85 -3.16 4.12 15.13
N GLN A 86 -3.18 3.42 13.98
CA GLN A 86 -4.16 2.37 13.70
C GLN A 86 -3.81 1.02 14.35
N ALA A 87 -2.64 0.89 14.96
CA ALA A 87 -2.23 -0.33 15.63
C ALA A 87 -3.11 -0.63 16.86
N SER A 88 -3.38 -1.91 17.09
CA SER A 88 -3.98 -2.38 18.35
C SER A 88 -2.94 -2.37 19.47
N PRO A 89 -3.14 -1.61 20.56
CA PRO A 89 -2.23 -1.62 21.69
C PRO A 89 -2.06 -3.01 22.32
N ASP A 90 -3.15 -3.79 22.36
CA ASP A 90 -3.14 -5.13 22.95
C ASP A 90 -2.34 -6.10 22.08
N TYR A 91 -2.45 -5.98 20.76
CA TYR A 91 -1.63 -6.79 19.85
C TYR A 91 -0.14 -6.43 19.96
N LEU A 92 0.20 -5.15 19.99
CA LEU A 92 1.59 -4.72 20.19
C LEU A 92 2.17 -5.29 21.49
N LYS A 93 1.46 -5.14 22.61
CA LYS A 93 1.85 -5.70 23.92
C LYS A 93 1.95 -7.23 23.94
N SER A 94 1.14 -7.92 23.14
CA SER A 94 1.22 -9.38 23.03
C SER A 94 2.49 -9.85 22.30
N ARG A 95 3.04 -9.00 21.44
CA ARG A 95 4.32 -9.28 20.77
C ARG A 95 5.52 -8.97 21.67
N ASP A 96 5.48 -7.81 22.32
CA ASP A 96 6.44 -7.39 23.33
C ASP A 96 5.76 -6.34 24.22
N SER A 97 5.82 -6.54 25.55
CA SER A 97 5.18 -5.64 26.53
C SER A 97 5.74 -4.22 26.51
N THR A 98 6.90 -4.00 25.91
CA THR A 98 7.56 -2.70 25.77
C THR A 98 7.15 -1.93 24.52
N PHE A 99 6.47 -2.58 23.55
CA PHE A 99 6.09 -1.90 22.31
C PHE A 99 5.03 -0.84 22.53
N PRO A 100 5.34 0.43 22.21
CA PRO A 100 4.40 1.52 22.42
C PRO A 100 3.35 1.59 21.29
N HIS A 101 2.15 2.00 21.64
CA HIS A 101 1.17 2.46 20.66
C HIS A 101 1.44 3.94 20.36
N VAL A 102 1.91 4.25 19.14
CA VAL A 102 2.36 5.58 18.77
C VAL A 102 1.77 6.05 17.42
N GLY A 103 1.78 7.35 17.22
CA GLY A 103 1.42 8.02 15.97
C GLY A 103 2.10 9.38 15.89
N PRO A 104 1.89 10.16 14.81
CA PRO A 104 2.46 11.50 14.70
C PRO A 104 2.05 12.39 15.87
N SER A 105 0.82 12.27 16.33
CA SER A 105 0.25 13.03 17.45
C SER A 105 -0.69 12.15 18.27
N ALA A 106 -1.04 12.57 19.49
CA ALA A 106 -1.92 11.87 20.40
C ALA A 106 -3.41 12.00 20.01
N LEU A 107 -3.73 11.59 18.78
CA LEU A 107 -5.06 11.64 18.19
C LEU A 107 -5.54 10.24 17.79
N PRO A 108 -6.73 9.79 18.21
CA PRO A 108 -7.26 8.48 17.85
C PRO A 108 -7.61 8.46 16.33
N HIS A 109 -7.57 7.27 15.72
CA HIS A 109 -7.91 7.11 14.31
C HIS A 109 -9.43 7.07 14.03
N ALA A 110 -10.24 6.90 15.08
CA ALA A 110 -11.70 6.93 15.01
C ALA A 110 -12.29 7.27 16.39
N PRO A 111 -13.55 7.70 16.47
CA PRO A 111 -14.24 7.89 17.73
C PRO A 111 -14.23 6.62 18.60
N GLY A 112 -13.75 6.74 19.85
CA GLY A 112 -13.65 5.60 20.78
C GLY A 112 -12.45 4.67 20.57
N ALA A 113 -11.63 4.90 19.54
CA ALA A 113 -10.40 4.15 19.35
C ALA A 113 -9.33 4.54 20.40
N PRO A 114 -8.39 3.64 20.72
CA PRO A 114 -7.28 3.94 21.59
C PRO A 114 -6.51 5.20 21.14
N ILE A 115 -6.16 6.05 22.09
CA ILE A 115 -5.34 7.24 21.81
C ILE A 115 -3.87 6.82 21.80
N PRO A 116 -3.13 7.03 20.71
CA PRO A 116 -1.71 6.76 20.65
C PRO A 116 -0.95 7.81 21.47
N ARG A 117 0.27 7.48 21.89
CA ARG A 117 1.24 8.49 22.30
C ARG A 117 1.89 9.12 21.06
N GLU A 118 2.22 10.40 21.14
CA GLU A 118 3.02 11.06 20.11
C GLU A 118 4.43 10.41 20.02
N MET A 119 4.90 10.17 18.82
CA MET A 119 6.25 9.64 18.56
C MET A 119 7.33 10.64 18.98
N THR A 120 8.37 10.15 19.64
CA THR A 120 9.61 10.92 19.83
C THR A 120 10.40 10.99 18.51
N LYS A 121 11.39 11.89 18.43
CA LYS A 121 12.26 11.99 17.24
C LYS A 121 13.09 10.72 17.03
N GLU A 122 13.49 10.07 18.11
CA GLU A 122 14.20 8.79 18.08
C GLU A 122 13.31 7.69 17.48
N GLU A 123 12.03 7.66 17.84
CA GLU A 123 11.06 6.70 17.28
C GLU A 123 10.75 6.99 15.81
N ILE A 124 10.70 8.27 15.42
CA ILE A 124 10.58 8.67 14.01
C ILE A 124 11.77 8.13 13.22
N ASN A 125 13.01 8.37 13.68
CA ASN A 125 14.22 7.85 13.05
C ASN A 125 14.25 6.31 13.00
N GLU A 126 13.84 5.65 14.09
CA GLU A 126 13.73 4.19 14.14
C GLU A 126 12.78 3.66 13.05
N HIS A 127 11.64 4.31 12.84
CA HIS A 127 10.68 3.89 11.80
C HIS A 127 11.21 4.15 10.38
N ILE A 128 11.95 5.23 10.16
CA ILE A 128 12.66 5.47 8.89
C ILE A 128 13.63 4.31 8.60
N GLU A 129 14.42 3.88 9.60
CA GLU A 129 15.32 2.74 9.46
C GLU A 129 14.57 1.44 9.17
N PHE A 130 13.42 1.20 9.80
CA PHE A 130 12.60 0.01 9.53
C PHE A 130 12.16 -0.07 8.07
N PHE A 131 11.76 1.04 7.45
CA PHE A 131 11.42 1.07 6.03
C PHE A 131 12.63 0.73 5.14
N GLY A 132 13.81 1.27 5.44
CA GLY A 132 15.04 0.95 4.72
C GLY A 132 15.42 -0.53 4.83
N ILE A 133 15.40 -1.09 6.05
CA ILE A 133 15.70 -2.52 6.29
C ILE A 133 14.67 -3.40 5.58
N GLY A 134 13.38 -3.08 5.68
CA GLY A 134 12.31 -3.81 5.01
C GLY A 134 12.49 -3.82 3.48
N ALA A 135 12.84 -2.68 2.89
CA ALA A 135 13.14 -2.57 1.46
C ALA A 135 14.36 -3.40 1.05
N ALA A 136 15.45 -3.34 1.82
CA ALA A 136 16.65 -4.14 1.59
C ALA A 136 16.35 -5.64 1.65
N ASN A 137 15.59 -6.09 2.65
CA ASN A 137 15.18 -7.50 2.78
C ASN A 137 14.31 -7.94 1.59
N ALA A 138 13.37 -7.08 1.15
CA ALA A 138 12.50 -7.38 0.01
C ALA A 138 13.30 -7.52 -1.29
N VAL A 139 14.11 -6.52 -1.63
CA VAL A 139 14.78 -6.47 -2.93
C VAL A 139 16.04 -7.36 -2.96
N HIS A 140 16.92 -7.23 -1.97
CA HIS A 140 18.24 -7.89 -2.02
C HIS A 140 18.23 -9.32 -1.51
N LYS A 141 17.28 -9.69 -0.64
CA LYS A 141 17.22 -11.06 -0.09
C LYS A 141 16.06 -11.86 -0.68
N ALA A 142 14.82 -11.31 -0.69
CA ALA A 142 13.67 -12.02 -1.20
C ALA A 142 13.52 -11.94 -2.74
N GLY A 143 14.26 -11.04 -3.42
CA GLY A 143 14.32 -10.98 -4.88
C GLY A 143 13.22 -10.18 -5.54
N PHE A 144 12.46 -9.34 -4.80
CA PHE A 144 11.46 -8.45 -5.40
C PHE A 144 12.07 -7.48 -6.41
N ASP A 145 11.33 -7.15 -7.46
CA ASP A 145 11.75 -6.17 -8.47
C ASP A 145 11.84 -4.75 -7.91
N GLY A 146 11.09 -4.46 -6.85
CA GLY A 146 11.12 -3.20 -6.14
C GLY A 146 10.14 -3.16 -4.97
N VAL A 147 9.95 -1.97 -4.39
CA VAL A 147 9.04 -1.74 -3.28
C VAL A 147 8.10 -0.56 -3.54
N GLU A 148 6.90 -0.65 -3.00
CA GLU A 148 5.94 0.46 -2.94
C GLU A 148 5.78 0.90 -1.48
N ILE A 149 6.12 2.14 -1.16
CA ILE A 149 5.90 2.71 0.18
C ILE A 149 4.42 2.96 0.36
N HIS A 150 3.84 2.40 1.43
CA HIS A 150 2.42 2.62 1.74
C HIS A 150 2.20 3.98 2.41
N GLY A 151 2.00 5.02 1.61
CA GLY A 151 1.68 6.38 2.04
C GLY A 151 0.21 6.75 1.89
N ALA A 152 -0.71 5.78 2.13
CA ALA A 152 -2.13 5.92 1.86
C ALA A 152 -3.00 5.30 2.97
N ASN A 153 -4.31 5.54 2.92
CA ASN A 153 -5.34 4.88 3.73
C ASN A 153 -5.14 4.98 5.24
N GLY A 154 -4.50 6.05 5.71
CA GLY A 154 -4.27 6.30 7.12
C GLY A 154 -3.16 5.47 7.76
N PHE A 155 -2.27 4.83 7.00
CA PHE A 155 -1.04 4.22 7.52
C PHE A 155 -0.02 5.29 7.93
N LEU A 156 1.04 4.89 8.62
CA LEU A 156 1.94 5.83 9.29
C LEU A 156 2.43 6.98 8.40
N VAL A 157 2.82 6.70 7.17
CA VAL A 157 3.31 7.74 6.23
C VAL A 157 2.19 8.73 5.88
N ASP A 158 0.96 8.26 5.63
CA ASP A 158 -0.21 9.10 5.39
C ASP A 158 -0.58 9.92 6.65
N GLN A 159 -0.44 9.31 7.85
CA GLN A 159 -0.70 10.01 9.12
C GLN A 159 0.20 11.24 9.31
N PHE A 160 1.44 11.22 8.84
CA PHE A 160 2.32 12.40 8.90
C PHE A 160 1.92 13.48 7.89
N LEU A 161 1.43 13.08 6.70
CA LEU A 161 1.00 14.02 5.65
C LEU A 161 -0.25 14.82 6.04
N GLN A 162 -1.21 14.18 6.72
CA GLN A 162 -2.54 14.73 6.96
C GLN A 162 -2.59 15.61 8.21
N SER A 163 -3.03 16.87 8.07
CA SER A 163 -3.19 17.80 9.20
C SER A 163 -4.25 17.35 10.22
N THR A 164 -5.15 16.43 9.84
CA THR A 164 -6.13 15.81 10.72
C THR A 164 -5.54 14.78 11.70
N SER A 165 -4.34 14.29 11.42
CA SER A 165 -3.65 13.28 12.23
C SER A 165 -2.30 13.75 12.77
N ASN A 166 -1.75 14.81 12.21
CA ASN A 166 -0.47 15.38 12.58
C ASN A 166 -0.66 16.85 12.98
N VAL A 167 -0.70 17.09 14.29
CA VAL A 167 -0.81 18.41 14.92
C VAL A 167 0.46 18.74 15.72
N ARG A 168 1.61 18.17 15.32
CA ARG A 168 2.91 18.45 15.92
C ARG A 168 3.29 19.91 15.70
N ASP A 169 4.10 20.44 16.62
CA ASP A 169 4.68 21.79 16.59
C ASP A 169 6.20 21.80 16.40
N ASP A 170 6.75 20.64 15.99
CA ASP A 170 8.17 20.48 15.65
C ASP A 170 8.38 20.33 14.12
N GLU A 171 9.62 20.05 13.71
CA GLU A 171 9.99 19.90 12.29
C GLU A 171 9.30 18.79 11.50
N TYR A 172 8.42 18.00 12.14
CA TYR A 172 7.62 16.93 11.51
C TYR A 172 6.14 17.26 11.44
N GLY A 173 5.70 18.47 11.84
CA GLY A 173 4.31 18.90 11.82
C GLY A 173 4.12 20.38 11.60
N GLY A 174 2.86 20.87 11.49
CA GLY A 174 2.55 22.27 11.23
C GLY A 174 2.44 22.59 9.74
N SER A 175 3.47 23.17 9.13
CA SER A 175 3.45 23.54 7.71
C SER A 175 3.42 22.33 6.77
N VAL A 176 3.08 22.57 5.50
CA VAL A 176 3.14 21.53 4.45
C VAL A 176 4.54 20.90 4.37
N GLN A 177 5.58 21.74 4.43
CA GLN A 177 6.97 21.29 4.34
C GLN A 177 7.35 20.38 5.50
N GLU A 178 6.94 20.72 6.70
CA GLU A 178 7.23 19.95 7.92
C GLU A 178 6.47 18.63 7.95
N ARG A 179 5.19 18.62 7.58
CA ARG A 179 4.42 17.35 7.48
C ARG A 179 4.96 16.41 6.41
N VAL A 180 5.52 16.93 5.33
CA VAL A 180 6.09 16.13 4.22
C VAL A 180 7.51 15.64 4.55
N LYS A 181 8.15 16.13 5.60
CA LYS A 181 9.53 15.77 5.97
C LYS A 181 9.67 14.28 6.24
N PHE A 182 8.86 13.69 7.13
CA PHE A 182 8.93 12.25 7.42
C PHE A 182 8.74 11.37 6.17
N PRO A 183 7.72 11.57 5.32
CA PRO A 183 7.60 10.84 4.06
C PRO A 183 8.82 10.95 3.15
N LEU A 184 9.44 12.13 3.04
CA LEU A 184 10.65 12.32 2.23
C LEU A 184 11.86 11.59 2.82
N GLU A 185 12.04 11.59 4.12
CA GLU A 185 13.13 10.86 4.80
C GLU A 185 12.94 9.33 4.67
N VAL A 186 11.70 8.84 4.72
CA VAL A 186 11.40 7.41 4.42
C VAL A 186 11.77 7.09 2.97
N ILE A 187 11.36 7.94 2.01
CA ILE A 187 11.70 7.75 0.59
C ILE A 187 13.22 7.77 0.41
N GLU A 188 13.92 8.74 0.97
CA GLU A 188 15.37 8.86 0.88
C GLU A 188 16.07 7.60 1.42
N ARG A 189 15.64 7.11 2.59
CA ARG A 189 16.19 5.94 3.22
C ARG A 189 15.99 4.67 2.39
N VAL A 190 14.80 4.51 1.80
CA VAL A 190 14.47 3.38 0.91
C VAL A 190 15.25 3.46 -0.40
N VAL A 191 15.27 4.64 -1.04
CA VAL A 191 16.04 4.88 -2.28
C VAL A 191 17.52 4.61 -2.09
N LYS A 192 18.08 4.99 -0.94
CA LYS A 192 19.49 4.71 -0.61
C LYS A 192 19.79 3.21 -0.57
N GLU A 193 18.82 2.39 -0.16
CA GLU A 193 19.01 0.93 -0.11
C GLU A 193 18.86 0.25 -1.48
N VAL A 194 17.83 0.60 -2.25
CA VAL A 194 17.43 -0.22 -3.40
C VAL A 194 17.51 0.49 -4.76
N GLY A 195 17.81 1.79 -4.79
CA GLY A 195 17.78 2.62 -6.00
C GLY A 195 16.41 3.22 -6.28
N ALA A 196 16.37 4.43 -6.85
CA ALA A 196 15.12 5.17 -7.08
C ALA A 196 14.20 4.48 -8.12
N ASP A 197 14.80 3.82 -9.10
CA ASP A 197 14.13 3.07 -10.17
C ASP A 197 13.35 1.84 -9.69
N ARG A 198 13.55 1.45 -8.41
CA ARG A 198 12.86 0.34 -7.74
C ARG A 198 11.91 0.78 -6.64
N VAL A 199 11.63 2.08 -6.53
CA VAL A 199 10.78 2.62 -5.46
C VAL A 199 9.57 3.33 -6.04
N GLY A 200 8.38 2.89 -5.61
CA GLY A 200 7.12 3.60 -5.79
C GLY A 200 6.54 4.07 -4.46
N ILE A 201 5.56 4.95 -4.52
CA ILE A 201 4.78 5.36 -3.35
C ILE A 201 3.29 5.37 -3.67
N ARG A 202 2.48 4.82 -2.75
CA ARG A 202 1.02 4.88 -2.85
C ARG A 202 0.46 6.00 -2.00
N LEU A 203 -0.44 6.80 -2.59
CA LEU A 203 -1.05 7.99 -1.98
C LEU A 203 -2.57 7.94 -2.10
N SER A 204 -3.29 8.49 -1.12
CA SER A 204 -4.75 8.59 -1.10
C SER A 204 -5.22 9.97 -0.64
N PRO A 205 -5.04 11.02 -1.45
CA PRO A 205 -5.31 12.40 -1.03
C PRO A 205 -6.73 12.63 -0.50
N TRP A 206 -7.70 11.93 -1.06
CA TRP A 206 -9.13 12.09 -0.81
C TRP A 206 -9.71 11.11 0.21
N ASN A 207 -8.88 10.23 0.80
CA ASN A 207 -9.34 9.27 1.80
C ASN A 207 -9.76 9.98 3.09
N ARG A 208 -10.94 9.64 3.60
CA ARG A 208 -11.51 10.20 4.84
C ARG A 208 -11.53 9.20 5.99
N SER A 209 -11.36 7.92 5.68
CA SER A 209 -11.36 6.85 6.69
C SER A 209 -10.14 6.94 7.61
N ALA A 210 -10.22 6.28 8.76
CA ALA A 210 -9.16 6.28 9.79
C ALA A 210 -8.78 7.70 10.29
N GLY A 211 -9.73 8.65 10.26
CA GLY A 211 -9.51 10.03 10.69
C GLY A 211 -8.60 10.83 9.77
N MET A 212 -8.50 10.44 8.50
CA MET A 212 -7.89 11.21 7.42
C MET A 212 -8.89 12.26 6.88
N GLY A 213 -8.60 12.90 5.76
CA GLY A 213 -9.50 13.83 5.09
C GLY A 213 -9.35 15.26 5.57
N MET A 214 -8.16 15.83 5.41
CA MET A 214 -7.96 17.26 5.59
C MET A 214 -8.77 18.06 4.57
N GLU A 215 -9.09 19.30 4.93
CA GLU A 215 -9.96 20.18 4.15
C GLU A 215 -9.44 20.41 2.71
N ASP A 216 -8.14 20.65 2.57
CA ASP A 216 -7.46 20.79 1.28
C ASP A 216 -6.19 19.93 1.24
N PRO A 217 -6.21 18.75 0.59
CA PRO A 217 -5.04 17.90 0.45
C PRO A 217 -4.09 18.36 -0.67
N ILE A 218 -4.55 19.21 -1.61
CA ILE A 218 -3.81 19.56 -2.82
C ILE A 218 -2.42 20.13 -2.52
N PRO A 219 -2.25 21.13 -1.62
CA PRO A 219 -0.92 21.69 -1.35
C PRO A 219 0.08 20.66 -0.83
N THR A 220 -0.35 19.78 0.09
CA THR A 220 0.53 18.80 0.73
C THR A 220 0.99 17.73 -0.27
N PHE A 221 0.05 17.13 -1.00
CA PHE A 221 0.39 16.09 -1.96
C PHE A 221 1.07 16.64 -3.22
N SER A 222 0.78 17.89 -3.63
CA SER A 222 1.51 18.57 -4.69
C SER A 222 2.98 18.81 -4.30
N TYR A 223 3.22 19.28 -3.08
CA TYR A 223 4.57 19.50 -2.59
C TYR A 223 5.36 18.21 -2.52
N LEU A 224 4.80 17.13 -1.93
CA LEU A 224 5.44 15.83 -1.92
C LEU A 224 5.79 15.34 -3.33
N THR A 225 4.82 15.38 -4.25
CA THR A 225 5.01 14.94 -5.64
C THR A 225 6.12 15.72 -6.35
N THR A 226 6.12 17.04 -6.17
CA THR A 226 7.15 17.93 -6.74
C THR A 226 8.53 17.58 -6.19
N ARG A 227 8.65 17.42 -4.86
CA ARG A 227 9.94 17.10 -4.23
C ARG A 227 10.46 15.72 -4.66
N VAL A 228 9.61 14.72 -4.73
CA VAL A 228 10.01 13.38 -5.22
C VAL A 228 10.50 13.44 -6.66
N LYS A 229 9.78 14.18 -7.53
CA LYS A 229 10.16 14.35 -8.94
C LYS A 229 11.51 15.04 -9.11
N GLU A 230 11.79 16.06 -8.29
CA GLU A 230 13.03 16.84 -8.32
C GLU A 230 14.22 16.05 -7.77
N LEU A 231 14.05 15.37 -6.62
CA LEU A 231 15.11 14.68 -5.92
C LEU A 231 15.49 13.34 -6.60
N TYR A 232 14.49 12.67 -7.19
CA TYR A 232 14.63 11.31 -7.74
C TYR A 232 14.10 11.24 -9.18
N PRO A 233 14.89 11.70 -10.17
CA PRO A 233 14.46 11.67 -11.58
C PRO A 233 14.09 10.27 -12.09
N ASP A 234 14.65 9.21 -11.52
CA ASP A 234 14.41 7.82 -11.91
C ASP A 234 13.41 7.10 -10.99
N PHE A 235 12.68 7.81 -10.12
CA PHE A 235 11.67 7.19 -9.24
C PHE A 235 10.63 6.42 -10.05
N ALA A 236 10.38 5.15 -9.67
CA ALA A 236 9.66 4.22 -10.52
C ALA A 236 8.24 4.66 -10.85
N PHE A 237 7.43 4.99 -9.85
CA PHE A 237 6.05 5.44 -10.05
C PHE A 237 5.43 6.10 -8.81
N ILE A 238 4.38 6.88 -9.04
CA ILE A 238 3.41 7.24 -8.01
C ILE A 238 2.12 6.47 -8.26
N HIS A 239 1.53 5.89 -7.21
CA HIS A 239 0.27 5.16 -7.25
C HIS A 239 -0.78 5.94 -6.47
N VAL A 240 -1.87 6.34 -7.11
CA VAL A 240 -2.91 7.16 -6.50
C VAL A 240 -4.24 6.43 -6.39
N VAL A 241 -4.94 6.66 -5.28
CA VAL A 241 -6.30 6.14 -5.05
C VAL A 241 -7.31 7.23 -5.36
N LYS A 242 -8.31 6.92 -6.22
CA LYS A 242 -9.40 7.86 -6.53
C LYS A 242 -10.28 8.12 -5.31
N ALA A 243 -10.91 9.29 -5.27
CA ALA A 243 -11.87 9.70 -4.23
C ALA A 243 -13.05 8.73 -4.03
N ARG A 244 -13.37 7.93 -5.04
CA ARG A 244 -14.44 6.92 -5.00
C ARG A 244 -14.26 5.86 -3.89
N VAL A 245 -13.05 5.68 -3.37
CA VAL A 245 -12.76 4.67 -2.35
C VAL A 245 -12.41 5.37 -1.03
N ASP A 246 -13.23 5.17 -0.01
CA ASP A 246 -12.98 5.62 1.35
C ASP A 246 -12.75 4.41 2.27
N GLY A 247 -11.50 4.11 2.55
CA GLY A 247 -11.09 2.91 3.31
C GLY A 247 -11.56 1.62 2.64
N PHE A 248 -12.56 0.99 3.25
CA PHE A 248 -13.18 -0.25 2.75
C PHE A 248 -14.48 -0.03 1.99
N THR A 249 -14.98 1.21 1.94
CA THR A 249 -16.29 1.55 1.38
C THR A 249 -16.13 2.22 0.03
N ASP A 250 -16.99 1.89 -0.91
CA ASP A 250 -17.15 2.66 -2.13
C ASP A 250 -18.12 3.80 -1.86
N LEU A 251 -17.71 5.02 -2.17
CA LEU A 251 -18.60 6.18 -2.16
C LEU A 251 -19.55 6.13 -3.35
N LEU A 252 -20.76 6.64 -3.16
CA LEU A 252 -21.68 6.87 -4.26
C LEU A 252 -21.17 8.05 -5.13
N PRO A 253 -21.47 8.07 -6.44
CA PRO A 253 -21.03 9.17 -7.32
C PRO A 253 -21.44 10.56 -6.80
N GLU A 254 -22.62 10.68 -6.19
CA GLU A 254 -23.14 11.92 -5.61
C GLU A 254 -22.38 12.40 -4.36
N ASP A 255 -21.64 11.52 -3.68
CA ASP A 255 -20.83 11.84 -2.50
C ASP A 255 -19.43 12.31 -2.87
N ILE A 256 -19.04 12.20 -4.15
CA ILE A 256 -17.74 12.60 -4.68
C ILE A 256 -17.88 13.99 -5.29
N LYS A 257 -17.10 14.95 -4.81
CA LYS A 257 -17.11 16.29 -5.35
C LYS A 257 -16.33 16.35 -6.66
N GLU A 258 -16.75 17.17 -7.60
CA GLU A 258 -16.14 17.31 -8.93
C GLU A 258 -14.63 17.64 -8.88
N PHE A 259 -14.21 18.40 -7.88
CA PHE A 259 -12.80 18.76 -7.71
C PHE A 259 -11.93 17.67 -7.07
N GLU A 260 -12.52 16.60 -6.54
CA GLU A 260 -11.79 15.50 -5.90
C GLU A 260 -11.15 14.56 -6.95
N THR A 261 -10.28 15.11 -7.76
CA THR A 261 -9.51 14.39 -8.78
C THR A 261 -8.03 14.33 -8.42
N ASN A 262 -7.32 13.36 -8.98
CA ASN A 262 -5.86 13.24 -8.84
C ASN A 262 -5.10 13.91 -9.99
N ASP A 263 -5.76 14.73 -10.79
CA ASP A 263 -5.15 15.38 -11.96
C ASP A 263 -4.02 16.34 -11.58
N PHE A 264 -4.08 16.94 -10.39
CA PHE A 264 -3.00 17.79 -9.89
C PHE A 264 -1.69 16.99 -9.68
N ILE A 265 -1.75 15.74 -9.18
CA ILE A 265 -0.58 14.87 -9.06
C ILE A 265 -0.10 14.47 -10.47
N ARG A 266 -1.02 14.05 -11.35
CA ARG A 266 -0.68 13.66 -12.73
C ARG A 266 0.03 14.78 -13.46
N ASN A 267 -0.47 16.01 -13.40
CA ASN A 267 0.11 17.17 -14.07
C ASN A 267 1.53 17.50 -13.58
N ILE A 268 1.79 17.32 -12.29
CA ILE A 268 3.13 17.49 -11.73
C ILE A 268 4.03 16.33 -12.16
N TRP A 269 3.53 15.09 -12.07
CA TRP A 269 4.34 13.88 -12.25
C TRP A 269 4.67 13.55 -13.70
N ALA A 270 3.79 13.93 -14.65
CA ALA A 270 3.99 13.67 -16.08
C ALA A 270 5.38 14.10 -16.58
N PRO A 271 6.02 13.39 -17.52
CA PRO A 271 5.53 12.18 -18.23
C PRO A 271 5.88 10.85 -17.55
N LYS A 272 6.18 10.83 -16.26
CA LYS A 272 6.56 9.62 -15.53
C LYS A 272 5.35 8.71 -15.27
N PRO A 273 5.58 7.39 -15.02
CA PRO A 273 4.51 6.44 -14.77
C PRO A 273 3.65 6.83 -13.56
N LEU A 274 2.34 6.97 -13.75
CA LEU A 274 1.34 7.11 -12.71
C LEU A 274 0.44 5.88 -12.72
N ILE A 275 0.29 5.23 -11.58
CA ILE A 275 -0.67 4.13 -11.39
C ILE A 275 -1.93 4.71 -10.76
N SER A 276 -3.09 4.49 -11.37
CA SER A 276 -4.38 4.93 -10.88
C SER A 276 -5.21 3.75 -10.41
N ALA A 277 -5.71 3.79 -9.16
CA ALA A 277 -6.57 2.78 -8.55
C ALA A 277 -7.89 3.39 -8.07
N GLY A 278 -8.93 2.57 -7.91
CA GLY A 278 -10.19 3.00 -7.32
C GLY A 278 -11.42 2.60 -8.11
N GLY A 279 -11.69 1.29 -8.21
CA GLY A 279 -12.94 0.75 -8.72
C GLY A 279 -13.14 0.86 -10.23
N TYR A 280 -12.08 0.76 -10.98
CA TYR A 280 -12.13 0.70 -12.43
C TYR A 280 -12.88 -0.55 -12.94
N THR A 281 -13.72 -0.36 -13.95
CA THR A 281 -14.18 -1.42 -14.86
C THR A 281 -13.19 -1.53 -16.02
N ARG A 282 -13.42 -2.47 -16.94
CA ARG A 282 -12.63 -2.54 -18.17
C ARG A 282 -12.73 -1.23 -18.97
N GLU A 283 -13.96 -0.77 -19.20
CA GLU A 283 -14.25 0.42 -20.00
C GLU A 283 -13.60 1.67 -19.39
N SER A 284 -13.89 1.96 -18.12
CA SER A 284 -13.33 3.14 -17.46
C SER A 284 -11.82 3.07 -17.27
N GLY A 285 -11.26 1.86 -17.16
CA GLY A 285 -9.81 1.66 -17.08
C GLY A 285 -9.14 1.95 -18.43
N MET A 286 -9.69 1.45 -19.54
CA MET A 286 -9.18 1.73 -20.89
C MET A 286 -9.29 3.21 -21.23
N GLU A 287 -10.46 3.83 -20.98
CA GLU A 287 -10.66 5.26 -21.18
C GLU A 287 -9.61 6.11 -20.44
N THR A 288 -9.39 5.82 -19.14
CA THR A 288 -8.38 6.53 -18.35
C THR A 288 -6.96 6.29 -18.88
N ALA A 289 -6.63 5.08 -19.29
CA ALA A 289 -5.31 4.75 -19.86
C ALA A 289 -5.09 5.48 -21.19
N ASP A 290 -6.10 5.48 -22.08
CA ASP A 290 -6.01 6.10 -23.40
C ASP A 290 -5.95 7.64 -23.32
N GLU A 291 -6.79 8.24 -22.46
CA GLU A 291 -6.88 9.70 -22.35
C GLU A 291 -5.77 10.33 -21.50
N LYS A 292 -5.36 9.64 -20.42
CA LYS A 292 -4.47 10.21 -19.40
C LYS A 292 -3.08 9.58 -19.37
N GLY A 293 -2.89 8.45 -20.04
CA GLY A 293 -1.62 7.71 -20.04
C GLY A 293 -1.33 6.99 -18.72
N ASP A 294 -2.33 6.81 -17.85
CA ASP A 294 -2.17 6.13 -16.56
C ASP A 294 -2.05 4.61 -16.75
N LEU A 295 -1.26 3.99 -15.87
CA LEU A 295 -1.36 2.56 -15.60
C LEU A 295 -2.53 2.30 -14.65
N ILE A 296 -3.33 1.26 -14.92
CA ILE A 296 -4.55 1.01 -14.14
C ILE A 296 -4.36 -0.16 -13.19
N ALA A 297 -4.53 0.10 -11.89
CA ALA A 297 -4.46 -0.94 -10.86
C ALA A 297 -5.86 -1.51 -10.54
N TYR A 298 -5.94 -2.82 -10.59
CA TYR A 298 -7.13 -3.59 -10.20
C TYR A 298 -6.84 -4.37 -8.93
N GLY A 299 -7.65 -4.16 -7.90
CA GLY A 299 -7.53 -4.94 -6.66
C GLY A 299 -8.62 -6.00 -6.55
N ARG A 300 -9.83 -5.60 -6.11
CA ARG A 300 -10.95 -6.52 -5.81
C ARG A 300 -11.32 -7.42 -7.00
N TRP A 301 -11.31 -6.87 -8.21
CA TRP A 301 -11.53 -7.65 -9.42
C TRP A 301 -10.42 -8.66 -9.68
N PHE A 302 -9.17 -8.38 -9.29
CA PHE A 302 -8.07 -9.32 -9.45
C PHE A 302 -8.12 -10.47 -8.43
N ILE A 303 -8.83 -10.29 -7.30
CA ILE A 303 -9.08 -11.40 -6.36
C ILE A 303 -9.99 -12.44 -7.03
N SER A 304 -11.12 -12.00 -7.60
CA SER A 304 -12.13 -12.91 -8.18
C SER A 304 -11.87 -13.31 -9.63
N ASN A 305 -10.86 -12.76 -10.27
CA ASN A 305 -10.49 -13.07 -11.64
C ASN A 305 -8.96 -13.26 -11.70
N PRO A 306 -8.45 -14.46 -11.42
CA PRO A 306 -7.01 -14.72 -11.46
C PRO A 306 -6.41 -14.47 -12.86
N ASP A 307 -7.21 -14.57 -13.90
CA ASP A 307 -6.91 -14.30 -15.31
C ASP A 307 -7.37 -12.89 -15.78
N LEU A 308 -7.43 -11.92 -14.87
CA LEU A 308 -7.97 -10.59 -15.16
C LEU A 308 -7.31 -9.93 -16.38
N VAL A 309 -5.99 -10.06 -16.55
CA VAL A 309 -5.27 -9.47 -17.69
C VAL A 309 -5.82 -10.04 -19.00
N THR A 310 -6.01 -11.34 -19.10
CA THR A 310 -6.63 -11.99 -20.25
C THR A 310 -8.08 -11.54 -20.46
N ARG A 311 -8.85 -11.37 -19.39
CA ARG A 311 -10.23 -10.87 -19.50
C ARG A 311 -10.29 -9.43 -20.00
N LEU A 312 -9.37 -8.58 -19.52
CA LEU A 312 -9.24 -7.21 -20.02
C LEU A 312 -8.91 -7.18 -21.50
N GLU A 313 -7.93 -7.99 -21.94
CA GLU A 313 -7.50 -8.07 -23.33
C GLU A 313 -8.64 -8.55 -24.25
N LYS A 314 -9.26 -9.68 -23.88
CA LYS A 314 -10.27 -10.36 -24.72
C LYS A 314 -11.70 -9.91 -24.51
N ASN A 315 -11.92 -8.87 -23.68
CA ASN A 315 -13.26 -8.38 -23.32
C ASN A 315 -14.18 -9.46 -22.73
N ILE A 316 -13.63 -10.31 -21.84
CA ILE A 316 -14.39 -11.32 -21.13
C ILE A 316 -15.00 -10.69 -19.87
N PRO A 317 -16.29 -10.92 -19.55
CA PRO A 317 -16.91 -10.38 -18.35
C PRO A 317 -16.20 -10.80 -17.05
N PHE A 318 -16.10 -9.87 -16.10
CA PHE A 318 -15.51 -10.16 -14.80
C PHE A 318 -16.46 -10.98 -13.92
N SER A 319 -15.94 -12.00 -13.27
CA SER A 319 -16.62 -12.71 -12.19
C SER A 319 -16.70 -11.81 -10.96
N LYS A 320 -17.91 -11.68 -10.38
CA LYS A 320 -18.12 -10.83 -9.21
C LYS A 320 -17.37 -11.39 -7.98
N TYR A 321 -16.72 -10.51 -7.24
CA TYR A 321 -16.06 -10.84 -5.98
C TYR A 321 -17.06 -10.92 -4.82
N ASP A 322 -16.75 -11.76 -3.83
CA ASP A 322 -17.47 -11.82 -2.56
C ASP A 322 -16.65 -11.13 -1.46
N ARG A 323 -17.09 -9.96 -1.00
CA ARG A 323 -16.39 -9.19 0.04
C ARG A 323 -16.38 -9.87 1.39
N SER A 324 -17.33 -10.74 1.69
CA SER A 324 -17.39 -11.48 2.96
C SER A 324 -16.20 -12.43 3.14
N THR A 325 -15.55 -12.80 2.03
CA THR A 325 -14.38 -13.68 2.03
C THR A 325 -13.04 -12.96 2.09
N PHE A 326 -12.99 -11.60 2.08
CA PHE A 326 -11.73 -10.85 1.96
C PHE A 326 -10.90 -10.80 3.25
N TYR A 327 -11.56 -10.77 4.41
CA TYR A 327 -10.91 -10.53 5.70
C TYR A 327 -11.34 -11.58 6.73
N ILE A 328 -11.02 -12.86 6.47
CA ILE A 328 -11.25 -13.96 7.41
C ILE A 328 -9.91 -14.30 8.07
N PRO A 329 -9.64 -13.87 9.31
CA PRO A 329 -8.38 -14.14 9.97
C PRO A 329 -8.12 -15.65 10.10
N GLY A 330 -6.92 -16.09 9.70
CA GLY A 330 -6.48 -17.47 9.89
C GLY A 330 -7.17 -18.51 8.99
N ASP A 331 -8.04 -18.11 8.06
CA ASP A 331 -8.66 -19.06 7.12
C ASP A 331 -7.64 -19.62 6.12
N ALA A 332 -7.45 -20.92 6.14
CA ALA A 332 -6.54 -21.67 5.25
C ALA A 332 -7.28 -22.44 4.14
N SER A 333 -8.60 -22.26 4.00
CA SER A 333 -9.42 -23.05 3.07
C SER A 333 -9.20 -22.74 1.59
N GLY A 334 -8.65 -21.57 1.26
CA GLY A 334 -8.53 -21.09 -0.13
C GLY A 334 -9.83 -20.54 -0.73
N VAL A 335 -10.98 -20.70 -0.07
CA VAL A 335 -12.29 -20.22 -0.55
C VAL A 335 -12.29 -18.71 -0.75
N GLY A 336 -12.69 -18.22 -1.94
CA GLY A 336 -12.65 -16.82 -2.37
C GLY A 336 -11.22 -16.24 -2.38
N TYR A 337 -10.19 -17.05 -2.52
CA TYR A 337 -8.78 -16.67 -2.60
C TYR A 337 -8.08 -17.31 -3.82
N THR A 338 -8.00 -18.64 -3.87
CA THR A 338 -7.38 -19.38 -4.96
C THR A 338 -8.36 -20.28 -5.73
N ASP A 339 -9.62 -20.31 -5.33
CA ASP A 339 -10.67 -21.17 -5.91
C ASP A 339 -11.51 -20.50 -7.02
N TYR A 340 -11.25 -19.25 -7.35
CA TYR A 340 -11.93 -18.59 -8.46
C TYR A 340 -11.52 -19.20 -9.80
N ALA A 341 -12.52 -19.48 -10.66
CA ALA A 341 -12.30 -20.09 -11.96
C ALA A 341 -11.70 -19.12 -12.98
N PHE A 342 -10.81 -19.65 -13.80
CA PHE A 342 -10.36 -18.97 -15.02
C PHE A 342 -11.49 -18.94 -16.06
N ALA A 343 -11.47 -17.98 -16.97
CA ALA A 343 -12.36 -17.95 -18.12
C ALA A 343 -12.08 -19.18 -19.01
N GLN A 344 -13.13 -19.75 -19.56
CA GLN A 344 -13.07 -20.86 -20.50
C GLN A 344 -12.81 -20.34 -21.92
#